data_2bff756f4b1ff78f524c8c0ef2a42700
#
_entry.id   2bff756f4b1ff78f524c8c0ef2a42700
#
_cell.length_a   1.000
_cell.length_b   1.000
_cell.length_c   1.000
_cell.angle_alpha   90.00
_cell.angle_beta   90.00
_cell.angle_gamma   90.00
#
_symmetry.space_group_name_H-M   'P 1'
#
loop_
_entity.id
_entity.type
_entity.pdbx_description
1 polymer ?
#
loop_
_entity_poly.entity_id
_entity_poly.type
_entity_poly.pdbx_seq_one_letter_code
_entity_poly.pdbx_strand_id
1 'polypeptide(L)'
;MKAERCINTDIDVAPVRERLANYFALSGYTQATSQPQLITYQRPGSFPGWTPKDWKVHVIIRIVSSPGQDTQVKVTFDIDTTGQFVIKSERQYWQNELDNIEQAIRTGKVDAAASIEKNRPLFAKSMIASAVIIGLAIIGLAIIWAIAHFIFD
;
A
#
# COMPACT_ATOMS: atom_id res chain seq x y z
N MET A 1 -7.38 6.69 -0.22
CA MET A 1 -6.20 7.28 -0.92
C MET A 1 -5.89 6.43 -2.15
N LYS A 2 -5.38 7.06 -3.24
CA LYS A 2 -4.97 6.29 -4.44
C LYS A 2 -3.50 6.52 -4.74
N ALA A 3 -2.82 5.46 -5.19
CA ALA A 3 -1.49 5.53 -5.78
C ALA A 3 -1.51 4.74 -7.09
N GLU A 4 -0.96 5.30 -8.17
CA GLU A 4 -1.00 4.66 -9.48
C GLU A 4 0.28 4.87 -10.28
N ARG A 5 0.54 3.94 -11.21
CA ARG A 5 1.65 4.00 -12.16
C ARG A 5 1.29 3.29 -13.47
N CYS A 6 1.76 3.85 -14.57
CA CYS A 6 1.80 3.18 -15.86
C CYS A 6 3.23 2.70 -16.11
N ILE A 7 3.39 1.45 -16.48
CA ILE A 7 4.66 0.78 -16.75
C ILE A 7 4.61 0.28 -18.20
N ASN A 8 5.53 0.72 -19.02
CA ASN A 8 5.72 0.19 -20.36
C ASN A 8 6.87 -0.82 -20.36
N THR A 9 6.67 -1.95 -21.00
CA THR A 9 7.66 -3.04 -21.07
C THR A 9 7.54 -3.77 -22.41
N ASP A 10 8.69 -4.22 -22.91
CA ASP A 10 8.82 -5.09 -24.09
C ASP A 10 8.47 -6.57 -23.79
N ILE A 11 8.12 -6.87 -22.55
CA ILE A 11 7.80 -8.22 -22.11
C ILE A 11 6.34 -8.55 -22.47
N ASP A 12 6.13 -9.74 -23.01
CA ASP A 12 4.80 -10.24 -23.35
C ASP A 12 3.85 -10.32 -22.14
N VAL A 13 2.54 -10.26 -22.42
CA VAL A 13 1.48 -10.25 -21.40
C VAL A 13 1.56 -11.46 -20.48
N ALA A 14 1.84 -12.68 -21.01
CA ALA A 14 1.83 -13.89 -20.20
C ALA A 14 2.91 -13.90 -19.10
N PRO A 15 4.21 -13.64 -19.39
CA PRO A 15 5.23 -13.46 -18.36
C PRO A 15 4.95 -12.31 -17.40
N VAL A 16 4.41 -11.19 -17.88
CA VAL A 16 4.02 -10.07 -17.01
C VAL A 16 2.99 -10.51 -15.97
N ARG A 17 1.95 -11.24 -16.40
CA ARG A 17 0.91 -11.76 -15.49
C ARG A 17 1.48 -12.72 -14.44
N GLU A 18 2.35 -13.62 -14.84
CA GLU A 18 3.02 -14.56 -13.94
C GLU A 18 3.85 -13.82 -12.87
N ARG A 19 4.67 -12.84 -13.28
CA ARG A 19 5.50 -12.04 -12.38
C ARG A 19 4.65 -11.24 -11.39
N LEU A 20 3.55 -10.65 -11.86
CA LEU A 20 2.60 -9.96 -11.00
C LEU A 20 1.93 -10.90 -9.99
N ALA A 21 1.49 -12.08 -10.44
CA ALA A 21 0.88 -13.07 -9.56
C ALA A 21 1.86 -13.49 -8.44
N ASN A 22 3.12 -13.77 -8.78
CA ASN A 22 4.16 -14.11 -7.83
C ASN A 22 4.43 -12.96 -6.84
N TYR A 23 4.54 -11.70 -7.33
CA TYR A 23 4.75 -10.54 -6.49
C TYR A 23 3.63 -10.39 -5.46
N PHE A 24 2.37 -10.39 -5.91
CA PHE A 24 1.23 -10.16 -5.04
C PHE A 24 1.01 -11.30 -4.04
N ALA A 25 1.24 -12.56 -4.45
CA ALA A 25 1.20 -13.71 -3.55
C ALA A 25 2.23 -13.61 -2.42
N LEU A 26 3.49 -13.29 -2.75
CA LEU A 26 4.55 -13.09 -1.76
C LEU A 26 4.33 -11.86 -0.86
N SER A 27 3.62 -10.86 -1.36
CA SER A 27 3.27 -9.63 -0.61
C SER A 27 1.98 -9.77 0.22
N GLY A 28 1.39 -10.97 0.31
CA GLY A 28 0.23 -11.26 1.14
C GLY A 28 -1.10 -10.76 0.57
N TYR A 29 -1.18 -10.58 -0.74
CA TYR A 29 -2.44 -10.24 -1.42
C TYR A 29 -3.12 -11.50 -1.93
N THR A 30 -4.45 -11.47 -1.94
CA THR A 30 -5.30 -12.51 -2.52
C THR A 30 -5.85 -12.01 -3.85
N GLN A 31 -5.79 -12.83 -4.89
CA GLN A 31 -6.38 -12.50 -6.19
C GLN A 31 -7.91 -12.60 -6.08
N ALA A 32 -8.61 -11.51 -6.46
CA ALA A 32 -10.07 -11.44 -6.44
C ALA A 32 -10.66 -11.72 -7.83
N THR A 33 -10.04 -11.21 -8.90
CA THR A 33 -10.51 -11.40 -10.28
C THR A 33 -9.32 -11.58 -11.21
N SER A 34 -9.50 -12.41 -12.26
CA SER A 34 -8.52 -12.57 -13.33
C SER A 34 -9.24 -12.64 -14.68
N GLN A 35 -9.21 -11.53 -15.41
CA GLN A 35 -9.68 -11.41 -16.78
C GLN A 35 -8.50 -11.12 -17.71
N PRO A 36 -8.61 -11.29 -19.02
CA PRO A 36 -7.48 -11.10 -19.94
C PRO A 36 -6.76 -9.77 -19.79
N GLN A 37 -7.51 -8.67 -19.61
CA GLN A 37 -6.95 -7.30 -19.50
C GLN A 37 -7.08 -6.69 -18.12
N LEU A 38 -7.71 -7.39 -17.15
CA LEU A 38 -8.00 -6.85 -15.82
C LEU A 38 -7.73 -7.92 -14.75
N ILE A 39 -6.83 -7.60 -13.84
CA ILE A 39 -6.59 -8.43 -12.66
C ILE A 39 -6.83 -7.56 -11.44
N THR A 40 -7.49 -8.11 -10.44
CA THR A 40 -7.66 -7.42 -9.17
C THR A 40 -7.13 -8.28 -8.03
N TYR A 41 -6.46 -7.62 -7.09
CA TYR A 41 -5.99 -8.21 -5.86
C TYR A 41 -6.56 -7.45 -4.66
N GLN A 42 -6.63 -8.11 -3.54
CA GLN A 42 -7.06 -7.48 -2.29
C GLN A 42 -6.18 -7.96 -1.13
N ARG A 43 -5.97 -7.08 -0.19
CA ARG A 43 -5.39 -7.39 1.11
C ARG A 43 -6.32 -6.85 2.19
N PRO A 44 -6.80 -7.69 3.11
CA PRO A 44 -7.60 -7.22 4.24
C PRO A 44 -6.73 -6.32 5.13
N GLY A 45 -7.37 -5.35 5.78
CA GLY A 45 -6.71 -4.59 6.83
C GLY A 45 -6.48 -5.45 8.07
N SER A 46 -5.50 -5.09 8.87
CA SER A 46 -5.24 -5.69 10.18
C SER A 46 -5.30 -4.63 11.28
N PHE A 47 -5.79 -5.02 12.45
CA PHE A 47 -5.77 -4.17 13.63
C PHE A 47 -4.36 -4.18 14.26
N PRO A 48 -3.82 -3.04 14.72
CA PRO A 48 -4.46 -1.74 14.93
C PRO A 48 -4.39 -0.76 13.73
N GLY A 49 -3.87 -1.14 12.56
CA GLY A 49 -3.81 -0.28 11.38
C GLY A 49 -2.78 0.85 11.45
N TRP A 50 -1.74 0.71 12.26
CA TRP A 50 -0.76 1.79 12.52
C TRP A 50 0.27 1.96 11.41
N THR A 51 0.38 1.01 10.51
CA THR A 51 1.31 1.10 9.39
C THR A 51 0.58 0.90 8.06
N PRO A 52 1.12 1.43 6.93
CA PRO A 52 0.53 1.21 5.62
C PRO A 52 0.35 -0.26 5.24
N LYS A 53 1.15 -1.16 5.83
CA LYS A 53 1.05 -2.60 5.63
C LYS A 53 -0.24 -3.18 6.23
N ASP A 54 -0.77 -2.54 7.27
CA ASP A 54 -1.97 -2.99 8.00
C ASP A 54 -3.27 -2.49 7.34
N TRP A 55 -3.19 -1.61 6.36
CA TRP A 55 -4.35 -1.01 5.74
C TRP A 55 -5.01 -1.95 4.74
N LYS A 56 -6.34 -1.85 4.64
CA LYS A 56 -7.10 -2.55 3.61
C LYS A 56 -6.81 -1.95 2.25
N VAL A 57 -6.49 -2.80 1.29
CA VAL A 57 -6.07 -2.36 -0.05
C VAL A 57 -6.75 -3.18 -1.12
N HIS A 58 -7.26 -2.49 -2.13
CA HIS A 58 -7.66 -3.07 -3.41
C HIS A 58 -6.67 -2.63 -4.48
N VAL A 59 -6.17 -3.59 -5.26
CA VAL A 59 -5.28 -3.34 -6.38
C VAL A 59 -6.00 -3.66 -7.66
N ILE A 60 -5.96 -2.72 -8.60
CA ILE A 60 -6.54 -2.87 -9.94
C ILE A 60 -5.39 -2.79 -10.93
N ILE A 61 -5.22 -3.84 -11.72
CA ILE A 61 -4.19 -3.93 -12.75
C ILE A 61 -4.87 -4.05 -14.11
N ARG A 62 -4.57 -3.13 -15.00
CA ARG A 62 -4.98 -3.18 -16.40
C ARG A 62 -3.76 -3.44 -17.26
N ILE A 63 -3.86 -4.44 -18.13
CA ILE A 63 -2.80 -4.82 -19.06
C ILE A 63 -3.35 -4.64 -20.47
N VAL A 64 -2.68 -3.81 -21.25
CA VAL A 64 -3.02 -3.55 -22.65
C VAL A 64 -1.79 -3.86 -23.48
N SER A 65 -1.95 -4.67 -24.51
CA SER A 65 -0.92 -4.98 -25.50
C SER A 65 -1.55 -4.94 -26.88
N SER A 66 -0.86 -4.37 -27.82
CA SER A 66 -1.24 -4.38 -29.23
C SER A 66 -0.13 -5.05 -30.04
N PRO A 67 -0.44 -5.75 -31.13
CA PRO A 67 0.58 -6.39 -31.97
C PRO A 67 1.64 -5.39 -32.40
N GLY A 68 2.91 -5.71 -32.15
CA GLY A 68 4.06 -4.85 -32.48
C GLY A 68 4.26 -3.63 -31.59
N GLN A 69 3.56 -3.55 -30.46
CA GLN A 69 3.73 -2.49 -29.47
C GLN A 69 4.11 -3.07 -28.10
N ASP A 70 4.75 -2.24 -27.28
CA ASP A 70 5.06 -2.58 -25.89
C ASP A 70 3.80 -2.91 -25.08
N THR A 71 3.94 -3.81 -24.13
CA THR A 71 2.91 -4.11 -23.15
C THR A 71 2.84 -2.94 -22.15
N GLN A 72 1.65 -2.35 -22.03
CA GLN A 72 1.37 -1.33 -21.03
C GLN A 72 0.63 -1.93 -19.84
N VAL A 73 1.16 -1.70 -18.65
CA VAL A 73 0.59 -2.16 -17.37
C VAL A 73 0.25 -0.96 -16.52
N LYS A 74 -1.03 -0.72 -16.28
CA LYS A 74 -1.48 0.30 -15.32
C LYS A 74 -1.81 -0.37 -13.98
N VAL A 75 -1.07 -0.03 -12.95
CA VAL A 75 -1.30 -0.48 -11.56
C VAL A 75 -1.93 0.65 -10.78
N THR A 76 -3.03 0.37 -10.09
CA THR A 76 -3.72 1.32 -9.22
C THR A 76 -3.97 0.66 -7.87
N PHE A 77 -3.43 1.25 -6.80
CA PHE A 77 -3.78 0.93 -5.42
C PHE A 77 -4.92 1.84 -4.98
N ASP A 78 -6.02 1.25 -4.54
CA ASP A 78 -7.10 1.93 -3.82
C ASP A 78 -7.01 1.53 -2.34
N ILE A 79 -6.60 2.49 -1.52
CA ILE A 79 -6.18 2.28 -0.14
C ILE A 79 -7.23 2.88 0.78
N ASP A 80 -7.82 2.05 1.62
CA ASP A 80 -8.78 2.52 2.63
C ASP A 80 -8.02 3.22 3.76
N THR A 81 -8.17 4.53 3.81
CA THR A 81 -7.57 5.39 4.84
C THR A 81 -8.62 5.95 5.81
N THR A 82 -9.78 5.32 5.91
CA THR A 82 -10.86 5.76 6.80
C THR A 82 -10.37 5.75 8.24
N GLY A 83 -10.46 6.90 8.91
CA GLY A 83 -9.98 7.07 10.28
C GLY A 83 -8.46 7.18 10.44
N GLN A 84 -7.71 7.32 9.34
CA GLN A 84 -6.25 7.42 9.34
C GLN A 84 -5.77 8.82 8.94
N PHE A 85 -4.71 9.31 9.58
CA PHE A 85 -4.00 10.50 9.15
C PHE A 85 -2.86 10.09 8.21
N VAL A 86 -3.01 10.39 6.92
CA VAL A 86 -2.01 10.03 5.91
C VAL A 86 -0.86 11.03 5.93
N ILE A 87 0.32 10.61 6.37
CA ILE A 87 1.54 11.40 6.39
C ILE A 87 2.43 11.13 5.16
N LYS A 88 3.46 11.96 4.97
CA LYS A 88 4.37 11.87 3.82
C LYS A 88 5.07 10.52 3.70
N SER A 89 5.48 9.91 4.82
CA SER A 89 6.15 8.60 4.82
C SER A 89 5.25 7.47 4.31
N GLU A 90 3.95 7.56 4.57
CA GLU A 90 2.98 6.56 4.10
C GLU A 90 2.73 6.67 2.60
N ARG A 91 2.68 7.89 2.08
CA ARG A 91 2.65 8.10 0.62
C ARG A 91 3.91 7.56 -0.04
N GLN A 92 5.07 7.76 0.59
CA GLN A 92 6.35 7.23 0.09
C GLN A 92 6.37 5.70 0.09
N TYR A 93 5.78 5.05 1.11
CA TYR A 93 5.63 3.60 1.13
C TYR A 93 4.93 3.09 -0.14
N TRP A 94 3.81 3.70 -0.53
CA TRP A 94 3.06 3.26 -1.72
C TRP A 94 3.80 3.55 -3.03
N GLN A 95 4.62 4.60 -3.09
CA GLN A 95 5.50 4.81 -4.23
C GLN A 95 6.59 3.73 -4.30
N ASN A 96 7.18 3.36 -3.18
CA ASN A 96 8.13 2.25 -3.12
C ASN A 96 7.51 0.92 -3.54
N GLU A 97 6.24 0.67 -3.17
CA GLU A 97 5.52 -0.54 -3.63
C GLU A 97 5.34 -0.55 -5.15
N LEU A 98 5.02 0.60 -5.75
CA LEU A 98 4.94 0.75 -7.22
C LEU A 98 6.30 0.53 -7.89
N ASP A 99 7.41 1.03 -7.29
CA ASP A 99 8.77 0.78 -7.77
C ASP A 99 9.12 -0.71 -7.75
N ASN A 100 8.75 -1.41 -6.65
CA ASN A 100 8.99 -2.84 -6.50
C ASN A 100 8.21 -3.67 -7.52
N ILE A 101 6.96 -3.28 -7.83
CA ILE A 101 6.15 -3.93 -8.87
C ILE A 101 6.80 -3.73 -10.24
N GLU A 102 7.23 -2.52 -10.55
CA GLU A 102 7.92 -2.24 -11.81
C GLU A 102 9.19 -3.08 -11.93
N GLN A 103 10.00 -3.16 -10.88
CA GLN A 103 11.19 -4.00 -10.84
C GLN A 103 10.84 -5.48 -11.01
N ALA A 104 9.80 -5.98 -10.34
CA ALA A 104 9.34 -7.36 -10.48
C ALA A 104 8.91 -7.68 -11.92
N ILE A 105 8.17 -6.76 -12.57
CA ILE A 105 7.79 -6.90 -13.98
C ILE A 105 9.03 -6.98 -14.86
N ARG A 106 10.01 -6.09 -14.70
CA ARG A 106 11.19 -6.00 -15.55
C ARG A 106 12.15 -7.18 -15.35
N THR A 107 12.41 -7.57 -14.11
CA THR A 107 13.46 -8.54 -13.77
C THR A 107 12.97 -9.96 -13.48
N GLY A 108 11.68 -10.12 -13.20
CA GLY A 108 11.10 -11.38 -12.71
C GLY A 108 11.52 -11.74 -11.28
N LYS A 109 12.29 -10.89 -10.60
CA LYS A 109 12.74 -11.12 -9.22
C LYS A 109 11.88 -10.32 -8.26
N VAL A 110 11.43 -10.98 -7.21
CA VAL A 110 10.71 -10.35 -6.09
C VAL A 110 11.63 -10.43 -4.88
N ASP A 111 12.24 -9.32 -4.51
CA ASP A 111 13.04 -9.23 -3.30
C ASP A 111 12.19 -8.68 -2.16
N ALA A 112 11.41 -9.56 -1.54
CA ALA A 112 10.57 -9.21 -0.40
C ALA A 112 11.38 -8.73 0.80
N ALA A 113 12.60 -9.25 1.00
CA ALA A 113 13.47 -8.84 2.09
C ALA A 113 14.00 -7.42 1.88
N ALA A 114 14.48 -7.09 0.69
CA ALA A 114 14.91 -5.74 0.34
C ALA A 114 13.76 -4.73 0.41
N SER A 115 12.55 -5.13 0.02
CA SER A 115 11.34 -4.28 0.16
C SER A 115 11.04 -3.96 1.63
N ILE A 116 11.12 -4.95 2.52
CA ILE A 116 10.91 -4.76 3.96
C ILE A 116 11.99 -3.83 4.54
N GLU A 117 13.25 -4.05 4.23
CA GLU A 117 14.36 -3.25 4.73
C GLU A 117 14.27 -1.78 4.25
N LYS A 118 13.96 -1.56 2.97
CA LYS A 118 13.73 -0.22 2.37
C LYS A 118 12.59 0.54 3.08
N ASN A 119 11.54 -0.16 3.49
CA ASN A 119 10.36 0.43 4.11
C ASN A 119 10.43 0.50 5.65
N ARG A 120 11.39 -0.17 6.28
CA ARG A 120 11.56 -0.20 7.74
C ARG A 120 11.59 1.19 8.40
N PRO A 121 12.37 2.18 7.91
CA PRO A 121 12.37 3.51 8.49
C PRO A 121 11.03 4.26 8.32
N LEU A 122 10.26 3.93 7.28
CA LEU A 122 8.93 4.51 7.04
C LEU A 122 7.92 3.96 8.06
N PHE A 123 7.98 2.67 8.37
CA PHE A 123 7.15 2.05 9.41
C PHE A 123 7.42 2.66 10.78
N ALA A 124 8.71 2.84 11.14
CA ALA A 124 9.06 3.47 12.41
C ALA A 124 8.49 4.90 12.51
N LYS A 125 8.58 5.71 11.44
CA LYS A 125 8.01 7.06 11.41
C LYS A 125 6.48 7.05 11.54
N SER A 126 5.80 6.13 10.86
CA SER A 126 4.34 5.99 10.96
C SER A 126 3.91 5.61 12.37
N MET A 127 4.58 4.64 13.00
CA MET A 127 4.30 4.24 14.38
C MET A 127 4.51 5.38 15.38
N ILE A 128 5.60 6.15 15.24
CA ILE A 128 5.87 7.30 16.10
C ILE A 128 4.79 8.36 15.94
N ALA A 129 4.39 8.68 14.71
CA ALA A 129 3.34 9.65 14.45
C ALA A 129 2.00 9.23 15.09
N SER A 130 1.63 7.96 14.96
CA SER A 130 0.42 7.41 15.57
C SER A 130 0.47 7.46 17.09
N ALA A 131 1.61 7.13 17.70
CA ALA A 131 1.80 7.20 19.15
C ALA A 131 1.70 8.63 19.68
N VAL A 132 2.23 9.62 18.96
CA VAL A 132 2.14 11.05 19.33
C VAL A 132 0.68 11.52 19.28
N ILE A 133 -0.07 11.16 18.25
CA ILE A 133 -1.49 11.54 18.12
C ILE A 133 -2.31 10.95 19.28
N ILE A 134 -2.10 9.68 19.60
CA ILE A 134 -2.79 9.02 20.72
C ILE A 134 -2.42 9.70 22.06
N GLY A 135 -1.15 9.99 22.26
CA GLY A 135 -0.67 10.69 23.46
C GLY A 135 -1.33 12.06 23.64
N LEU A 136 -1.42 12.85 22.57
CA LEU A 136 -2.10 14.15 22.59
C LEU A 136 -3.59 14.03 22.88
N ALA A 137 -4.27 13.02 22.33
CA ALA A 137 -5.68 12.77 22.59
C ALA A 137 -5.92 12.42 24.07
N ILE A 138 -5.07 11.60 24.68
CA ILE A 138 -5.17 11.23 26.11
C ILE A 138 -4.96 12.47 26.98
N ILE A 139 -3.97 13.31 26.68
CA ILE A 139 -3.70 14.55 27.42
C ILE A 139 -4.90 15.49 27.30
N GLY A 140 -5.47 15.65 26.10
CA GLY A 140 -6.66 16.46 25.88
C GLY A 140 -7.86 16.00 26.71
N LEU A 141 -8.11 14.68 26.76
CA LEU A 141 -9.18 14.10 27.58
C LEU A 141 -8.94 14.32 29.09
N ALA A 142 -7.70 14.18 29.55
CA ALA A 142 -7.33 14.42 30.95
C ALA A 142 -7.58 15.88 31.34
N ILE A 143 -7.24 16.84 30.47
CA ILE A 143 -7.49 18.26 30.71
C ILE A 143 -8.99 18.57 30.77
N ILE A 144 -9.78 18.01 29.83
CA ILE A 144 -11.23 18.18 29.82
C ILE A 144 -11.85 17.63 31.11
N TRP A 145 -11.41 16.44 31.54
CA TRP A 145 -11.86 15.83 32.78
C TRP A 145 -11.53 16.67 34.01
N ALA A 146 -10.28 17.20 34.10
CA ALA A 146 -9.85 18.05 35.20
C ALA A 146 -10.65 19.36 35.28
N ILE A 147 -10.94 20.00 34.11
CA ILE A 147 -11.75 21.21 34.06
C ILE A 147 -13.19 20.91 34.49
N ALA A 148 -13.76 19.80 34.01
CA ALA A 148 -15.12 19.43 34.39
C ALA A 148 -15.22 19.20 35.91
N HIS A 149 -14.27 18.49 36.50
CA HIS A 149 -14.22 18.25 37.95
C HIS A 149 -14.11 19.55 38.75
N PHE A 150 -13.28 20.50 38.29
CA PHE A 150 -13.09 21.78 38.98
C PHE A 150 -14.32 22.70 38.90
N ILE A 151 -15.16 22.57 37.86
CA ILE A 151 -16.36 23.45 37.67
C ILE A 151 -17.57 22.88 38.39
N PHE A 152 -17.69 21.54 38.54
CA PHE A 152 -18.89 20.89 39.05
C PHE A 152 -18.77 20.35 40.48
N ASP A 153 -17.61 20.43 41.12
CA ASP A 153 -17.40 20.25 42.57
C ASP A 153 -17.29 21.60 43.27
#